data_8065f362cb87d287427b0fe9c5cfae68
#
_entry.id   8065f362cb87d287427b0fe9c5cfae68
#
_cell.length_a   1.000
_cell.length_b   1.000
_cell.length_c   1.000
_cell.angle_alpha   90.00
_cell.angle_beta   90.00
_cell.angle_gamma   90.00
#
_symmetry.space_group_name_H-M   'P 1'
#
loop_
_entity.id
_entity.type
_entity.pdbx_description
1 polymer ?
#
loop_
_entity_poly.entity_id
_entity_poly.type
_entity_poly.pdbx_seq_one_letter_code
_entity_poly.pdbx_strand_id
1 'polypeptide(L)'
;VLSRRQRQMCIRDRNRVKGENVVKQIRSVADSHVDIDYLIADLMLMKEVSRVADEIIRKYPKIDILLNNVGAYFTSREVTEEGFERTFALNHLGYFLMTKKLLPLVEKSNYKRIVNVSSSAHYGIDFEFDNMNGEKKYAGFDTYKKSKLANVMFTYELAKRIEGTGITANCLHPGFVSTNFGKNNNIFWRNAIRLAMMLTAINVKDGAKTSIHLACSDDVKDITGRFFANSQVKKGSSKARNEKHNQKLWELSEEFVKPFL
;
A
#
# COMPACT_ATOMS: atom_id res chain seq x y z
N VAL A 1 -22.80 9.47 7.83
CA VAL A 1 -23.39 8.27 8.45
C VAL A 1 -23.09 7.09 7.53
N LEU A 2 -22.07 6.31 7.87
CA LEU A 2 -21.77 5.08 7.17
C LEU A 2 -22.88 4.06 7.47
N SER A 3 -23.46 3.45 6.44
CA SER A 3 -24.59 2.55 6.59
C SER A 3 -24.27 1.35 7.51
N ARG A 4 -25.28 0.85 8.24
CA ARG A 4 -25.21 -0.14 9.32
C ARG A 4 -24.65 -1.55 8.97
N ARG A 5 -23.94 -1.74 7.86
CA ARG A 5 -23.30 -3.02 7.48
C ARG A 5 -21.91 -2.75 6.88
N GLN A 6 -20.99 -2.28 7.69
CA GLN A 6 -19.59 -2.21 7.27
C GLN A 6 -18.88 -3.52 7.58
N ARG A 7 -18.47 -4.22 6.53
CA ARG A 7 -17.51 -5.32 6.63
C ARG A 7 -16.12 -4.73 6.54
N GLN A 8 -15.33 -4.90 7.57
CA GLN A 8 -13.91 -4.59 7.53
C GLN A 8 -13.14 -5.87 7.26
N MET A 9 -12.32 -5.86 6.22
CA MET A 9 -11.43 -6.96 5.92
C MET A 9 -10.01 -6.58 6.30
N CYS A 10 -9.33 -7.43 7.04
CA CYS A 10 -7.93 -7.27 7.39
C CYS A 10 -7.12 -8.36 6.70
N ILE A 11 -6.37 -8.01 5.66
CA ILE A 11 -5.35 -8.90 5.09
C ILE A 11 -4.09 -8.71 5.88
N ARG A 12 -3.53 -9.78 6.44
CA ARG A 12 -2.33 -9.69 7.24
C ARG A 12 -1.33 -10.78 6.96
N ASP A 13 -0.10 -10.35 7.22
CA ASP A 13 1.16 -11.05 7.41
C ASP A 13 1.01 -12.55 7.75
N ARG A 14 2.00 -13.34 7.39
CA ARG A 14 2.20 -14.79 7.61
C ARG A 14 1.86 -15.34 9.00
N ASN A 15 1.60 -14.50 9.98
CA ASN A 15 1.39 -14.90 11.37
C ASN A 15 -0.09 -14.88 11.77
N ARG A 16 -0.69 -16.09 11.81
CA ARG A 16 -2.08 -16.29 12.20
C ARG A 16 -2.42 -15.69 13.56
N VAL A 17 -1.57 -15.90 14.56
CA VAL A 17 -1.79 -15.42 15.94
C VAL A 17 -1.88 -13.89 15.98
N LYS A 18 -1.03 -13.20 15.20
CA LYS A 18 -1.10 -11.73 15.10
C LYS A 18 -2.40 -11.28 14.42
N GLY A 19 -2.83 -11.96 13.36
CA GLY A 19 -4.08 -11.69 12.67
C GLY A 19 -5.28 -11.81 13.62
N GLU A 20 -5.39 -12.91 14.35
CA GLU A 20 -6.43 -13.15 15.34
C GLU A 20 -6.45 -12.10 16.45
N ASN A 21 -5.29 -11.72 16.97
CA ASN A 21 -5.19 -10.69 18.00
C ASN A 21 -5.69 -9.32 17.50
N VAL A 22 -5.39 -8.97 16.25
CA VAL A 22 -5.89 -7.71 15.67
C VAL A 22 -7.40 -7.76 15.46
N VAL A 23 -7.95 -8.88 14.98
CA VAL A 23 -9.40 -9.06 14.87
C VAL A 23 -10.07 -8.90 16.25
N LYS A 24 -9.51 -9.51 17.30
CA LYS A 24 -9.99 -9.33 18.68
C LYS A 24 -9.96 -7.85 19.12
N GLN A 25 -8.86 -7.16 18.86
CA GLN A 25 -8.74 -5.73 19.20
C GLN A 25 -9.73 -4.86 18.42
N ILE A 26 -9.95 -5.12 17.14
CA ILE A 26 -10.93 -4.36 16.37
C ILE A 26 -12.35 -4.66 16.88
N ARG A 27 -12.68 -5.93 17.13
CA ARG A 27 -13.98 -6.34 17.68
C ARG A 27 -14.30 -5.71 19.05
N SER A 28 -13.26 -5.48 19.89
CA SER A 28 -13.46 -4.86 21.21
C SER A 28 -13.83 -3.38 21.17
N VAL A 29 -13.61 -2.71 20.03
CA VAL A 29 -13.89 -1.26 19.87
C VAL A 29 -14.89 -0.98 18.74
N ALA A 30 -15.21 -1.97 17.92
CA ALA A 30 -16.19 -1.85 16.84
C ALA A 30 -17.60 -2.11 17.37
N ASP A 31 -18.60 -1.49 16.73
CA ASP A 31 -20.00 -1.83 16.97
C ASP A 31 -20.26 -3.31 16.70
N SER A 32 -21.15 -3.93 17.48
CA SER A 32 -21.50 -5.37 17.40
C SER A 32 -21.98 -5.84 16.01
N HIS A 33 -22.33 -4.89 15.14
CA HIS A 33 -22.83 -5.16 13.77
C HIS A 33 -21.73 -5.16 12.69
N VAL A 34 -20.45 -4.95 13.08
CA VAL A 34 -19.35 -4.94 12.11
C VAL A 34 -18.80 -6.35 11.92
N ASP A 35 -18.98 -6.90 10.73
CA ASP A 35 -18.34 -8.14 10.34
C ASP A 35 -16.86 -7.90 10.02
N ILE A 36 -15.98 -8.68 10.65
CA ILE A 36 -14.53 -8.59 10.44
C ILE A 36 -14.04 -9.94 9.97
N ASP A 37 -13.48 -9.94 8.78
CA ASP A 37 -12.80 -11.09 8.20
C ASP A 37 -11.31 -10.83 8.06
N TYR A 38 -10.49 -11.88 8.09
CA TYR A 38 -9.08 -11.78 7.76
C TYR A 38 -8.62 -12.96 6.92
N LEU A 39 -7.69 -12.68 6.02
CA LEU A 39 -7.05 -13.65 5.16
C LEU A 39 -5.54 -13.64 5.44
N ILE A 40 -4.94 -14.83 5.45
CA ILE A 40 -3.51 -14.98 5.67
C ILE A 40 -2.84 -15.20 4.33
N ALA A 41 -1.83 -14.37 4.03
CA ALA A 41 -1.04 -14.49 2.82
C ALA A 41 0.35 -13.88 3.02
N ASP A 42 1.32 -14.37 2.28
CA ASP A 42 2.60 -13.70 2.09
C ASP A 42 2.50 -12.75 0.89
N LEU A 43 2.24 -11.47 1.15
CA LEU A 43 2.07 -10.46 0.10
C LEU A 43 3.36 -10.10 -0.66
N MET A 44 4.50 -10.74 -0.35
CA MET A 44 5.70 -10.70 -1.19
C MET A 44 5.60 -11.66 -2.38
N LEU A 45 4.68 -12.62 -2.35
CA LEU A 45 4.46 -13.59 -3.40
C LEU A 45 3.21 -13.21 -4.21
N MET A 46 3.41 -12.97 -5.49
CA MET A 46 2.31 -12.53 -6.38
C MET A 46 1.24 -13.61 -6.53
N LYS A 47 1.60 -14.90 -6.49
CA LYS A 47 0.63 -16.02 -6.44
C LYS A 47 -0.29 -15.93 -5.21
N GLU A 48 0.24 -15.53 -4.04
CA GLU A 48 -0.54 -15.38 -2.83
C GLU A 48 -1.43 -14.11 -2.88
N VAL A 49 -0.91 -13.02 -3.43
CA VAL A 49 -1.71 -11.81 -3.71
C VAL A 49 -2.88 -12.14 -4.63
N SER A 50 -2.61 -12.89 -5.71
CA SER A 50 -3.64 -13.34 -6.66
C SER A 50 -4.68 -14.24 -5.97
N ARG A 51 -4.25 -15.26 -5.22
CA ARG A 51 -5.14 -16.16 -4.47
C ARG A 51 -6.08 -15.40 -3.54
N VAL A 52 -5.53 -14.45 -2.78
CA VAL A 52 -6.34 -13.64 -1.85
C VAL A 52 -7.31 -12.74 -2.60
N ALA A 53 -6.87 -12.11 -3.69
CA ALA A 53 -7.76 -11.29 -4.52
C ALA A 53 -8.93 -12.13 -5.06
N ASP A 54 -8.67 -13.35 -5.53
CA ASP A 54 -9.72 -14.27 -6.04
C ASP A 54 -10.69 -14.71 -4.93
N GLU A 55 -10.19 -14.92 -3.72
CA GLU A 55 -11.03 -15.22 -2.57
C GLU A 55 -11.94 -14.04 -2.21
N ILE A 56 -11.42 -12.82 -2.25
CA ILE A 56 -12.20 -11.59 -2.07
C ILE A 56 -13.27 -11.46 -3.15
N ILE A 57 -12.90 -11.68 -4.41
CA ILE A 57 -13.84 -11.60 -5.55
C ILE A 57 -15.01 -12.59 -5.39
N ARG A 58 -14.71 -13.80 -4.93
CA ARG A 58 -15.78 -14.81 -4.69
C ARG A 58 -16.68 -14.47 -3.50
N LYS A 59 -16.10 -13.80 -2.47
CA LYS A 59 -16.81 -13.58 -1.20
C LYS A 59 -17.62 -12.29 -1.17
N TYR A 60 -17.16 -11.24 -1.85
CA TYR A 60 -17.74 -9.91 -1.74
C TYR A 60 -18.27 -9.40 -3.08
N PRO A 61 -19.48 -8.83 -3.11
CA PRO A 61 -20.07 -8.31 -4.34
C PRO A 61 -19.45 -6.97 -4.80
N LYS A 62 -18.86 -6.21 -3.87
CA LYS A 62 -18.24 -4.90 -4.11
C LYS A 62 -17.19 -4.58 -3.04
N ILE A 63 -16.34 -3.61 -3.33
CA ILE A 63 -15.37 -3.00 -2.40
C ILE A 63 -15.57 -1.50 -2.40
N ASP A 64 -15.91 -0.93 -1.26
CA ASP A 64 -16.10 0.51 -1.12
C ASP A 64 -14.77 1.27 -1.02
N ILE A 65 -13.80 0.69 -0.31
CA ILE A 65 -12.50 1.29 -0.07
C ILE A 65 -11.43 0.21 -0.18
N LEU A 66 -10.47 0.39 -1.08
CA LEU A 66 -9.25 -0.42 -1.14
C LEU A 66 -8.09 0.36 -0.53
N LEU A 67 -7.64 -0.05 0.65
CA LEU A 67 -6.48 0.55 1.33
C LEU A 67 -5.26 -0.35 1.20
N ASN A 68 -4.35 0.01 0.32
CA ASN A 68 -3.03 -0.59 0.17
C ASN A 68 -2.07 0.01 1.19
N ASN A 69 -1.88 -0.67 2.32
CA ASN A 69 -1.14 -0.12 3.48
C ASN A 69 0.11 -0.92 3.85
N VAL A 70 0.19 -2.20 3.50
CA VAL A 70 1.32 -3.06 3.88
C VAL A 70 2.63 -2.53 3.30
N GLY A 71 3.69 -2.53 4.10
CA GLY A 71 5.02 -2.15 3.61
C GLY A 71 6.10 -2.54 4.59
N ALA A 72 7.26 -2.86 4.06
CA ALA A 72 8.45 -3.17 4.84
C ALA A 72 9.70 -2.55 4.22
N TYR A 73 10.75 -2.58 5.00
CA TYR A 73 12.10 -2.18 4.65
C TYR A 73 13.06 -3.32 5.00
N PHE A 74 13.85 -3.76 4.04
CA PHE A 74 14.88 -4.78 4.22
C PHE A 74 16.26 -4.20 3.93
N THR A 75 17.23 -4.49 4.81
CA THR A 75 18.60 -3.98 4.68
C THR A 75 19.45 -4.78 3.71
N SER A 76 19.15 -6.06 3.54
CA SER A 76 19.82 -6.98 2.61
C SER A 76 18.94 -7.27 1.39
N ARG A 77 19.59 -7.46 0.24
CA ARG A 77 18.91 -7.93 -0.95
C ARG A 77 18.53 -9.40 -0.79
N GLU A 78 17.25 -9.65 -0.88
CA GLU A 78 16.71 -11.01 -0.98
C GLU A 78 15.64 -11.01 -2.09
N VAL A 79 15.57 -12.10 -2.81
CA VAL A 79 14.65 -12.30 -3.94
C VAL A 79 13.61 -13.33 -3.56
N THR A 80 12.36 -13.11 -3.94
CA THR A 80 11.29 -14.09 -3.75
C THR A 80 11.50 -15.30 -4.68
N GLU A 81 10.80 -16.40 -4.42
CA GLU A 81 10.83 -17.57 -5.30
C GLU A 81 10.30 -17.28 -6.72
N GLU A 82 9.59 -16.16 -6.90
CA GLU A 82 9.07 -15.66 -8.17
C GLU A 82 10.06 -14.72 -8.88
N GLY A 83 11.26 -14.49 -8.30
CA GLY A 83 12.33 -13.69 -8.92
C GLY A 83 12.26 -12.19 -8.64
N PHE A 84 11.41 -11.70 -7.73
CA PHE A 84 11.29 -10.28 -7.40
C PHE A 84 12.04 -9.90 -6.12
N GLU A 85 12.69 -8.73 -6.09
CA GLU A 85 13.26 -8.18 -4.87
C GLU A 85 12.15 -7.93 -3.85
N ARG A 86 12.36 -8.35 -2.59
CA ARG A 86 11.31 -8.43 -1.55
C ARG A 86 10.66 -7.10 -1.22
N THR A 87 11.42 -6.00 -1.17
CA THR A 87 10.87 -4.67 -0.89
C THR A 87 9.99 -4.19 -2.05
N PHE A 88 10.45 -4.38 -3.28
CA PHE A 88 9.71 -4.01 -4.47
C PHE A 88 8.46 -4.87 -4.64
N ALA A 89 8.59 -6.19 -4.44
CA ALA A 89 7.46 -7.12 -4.47
C ALA A 89 6.36 -6.72 -3.48
N LEU A 90 6.72 -6.56 -2.19
CA LEU A 90 5.75 -6.26 -1.14
C LEU A 90 5.14 -4.86 -1.26
N ASN A 91 5.99 -3.85 -1.47
CA ASN A 91 5.56 -2.45 -1.38
C ASN A 91 4.89 -1.94 -2.65
N HIS A 92 5.23 -2.51 -3.82
CA HIS A 92 4.73 -2.03 -5.11
C HIS A 92 3.97 -3.09 -5.91
N LEU A 93 4.59 -4.23 -6.27
CA LEU A 93 3.93 -5.22 -7.12
C LEU A 93 2.67 -5.80 -6.47
N GLY A 94 2.72 -6.04 -5.15
CA GLY A 94 1.55 -6.48 -4.38
C GLY A 94 0.39 -5.48 -4.43
N TYR A 95 0.68 -4.17 -4.34
CA TYR A 95 -0.34 -3.11 -4.50
C TYR A 95 -0.90 -3.10 -5.91
N PHE A 96 -0.02 -3.18 -6.90
CA PHE A 96 -0.39 -3.16 -8.30
C PHE A 96 -1.32 -4.32 -8.65
N LEU A 97 -0.92 -5.57 -8.36
CA LEU A 97 -1.70 -6.77 -8.65
C LEU A 97 -3.03 -6.80 -7.90
N MET A 98 -3.00 -6.52 -6.58
CA MET A 98 -4.21 -6.46 -5.76
C MET A 98 -5.21 -5.45 -6.33
N THR A 99 -4.73 -4.24 -6.64
CA THR A 99 -5.58 -3.19 -7.22
C THR A 99 -6.14 -3.63 -8.56
N LYS A 100 -5.31 -4.17 -9.44
CA LYS A 100 -5.73 -4.58 -10.79
C LYS A 100 -6.81 -5.65 -10.74
N LYS A 101 -6.66 -6.66 -9.88
CA LYS A 101 -7.65 -7.74 -9.72
C LYS A 101 -8.96 -7.25 -9.06
N LEU A 102 -8.87 -6.36 -8.08
CA LEU A 102 -10.03 -5.90 -7.32
C LEU A 102 -10.73 -4.67 -7.93
N LEU A 103 -10.15 -4.04 -8.94
CA LEU A 103 -10.71 -2.84 -9.59
C LEU A 103 -12.19 -3.02 -10.03
N PRO A 104 -12.60 -4.17 -10.63
CA PRO A 104 -14.01 -4.38 -11.00
C PRO A 104 -14.97 -4.40 -9.81
N LEU A 105 -14.51 -4.78 -8.60
CA LEU A 105 -15.34 -4.72 -7.40
C LEU A 105 -15.41 -3.30 -6.84
N VAL A 106 -14.33 -2.52 -6.94
CA VAL A 106 -14.32 -1.11 -6.54
C VAL A 106 -15.27 -0.31 -7.44
N GLU A 107 -15.31 -0.61 -8.73
CA GLU A 107 -16.21 0.05 -9.69
C GLU A 107 -17.70 -0.16 -9.37
N LYS A 108 -18.06 -1.28 -8.76
CA LYS A 108 -19.44 -1.59 -8.32
C LYS A 108 -19.87 -0.83 -7.06
N SER A 109 -18.96 -0.12 -6.40
CA SER A 109 -19.26 0.62 -5.18
C SER A 109 -19.83 2.01 -5.48
N ASN A 110 -20.49 2.60 -4.47
CA ASN A 110 -20.86 4.01 -4.47
C ASN A 110 -19.74 4.91 -3.90
N TYR A 111 -18.77 4.35 -3.15
CA TYR A 111 -17.64 5.12 -2.58
C TYR A 111 -16.44 5.19 -3.50
N LYS A 112 -16.10 4.07 -4.15
CA LYS A 112 -15.10 3.98 -5.21
C LYS A 112 -13.73 4.56 -4.86
N ARG A 113 -13.14 4.19 -3.71
CA ARG A 113 -11.89 4.78 -3.24
C ARG A 113 -10.74 3.80 -3.20
N ILE A 114 -9.60 4.20 -3.77
CA ILE A 114 -8.33 3.49 -3.68
C ILE A 114 -7.32 4.41 -2.97
N VAL A 115 -6.73 3.91 -1.88
CA VAL A 115 -5.78 4.65 -1.04
C VAL A 115 -4.48 3.86 -0.96
N ASN A 116 -3.38 4.46 -1.45
CA ASN A 116 -2.07 3.84 -1.48
C ASN A 116 -1.13 4.50 -0.45
N VAL A 117 -0.63 3.73 0.51
CA VAL A 117 0.31 4.24 1.50
C VAL A 117 1.72 4.28 0.92
N SER A 118 2.21 5.50 0.68
CA SER A 118 3.56 5.80 0.30
C SER A 118 4.38 6.29 1.52
N SER A 119 5.32 7.18 1.32
CA SER A 119 6.16 7.79 2.35
C SER A 119 6.77 9.10 1.84
N SER A 120 7.14 10.01 2.75
CA SER A 120 8.03 11.14 2.41
C SER A 120 9.40 10.68 1.90
N ALA A 121 9.78 9.43 2.15
CA ALA A 121 11.00 8.85 1.60
C ALA A 121 11.07 8.83 0.06
N HIS A 122 9.94 9.00 -0.64
CA HIS A 122 9.91 9.09 -2.11
C HIS A 122 10.58 10.37 -2.66
N TYR A 123 10.84 11.35 -1.83
CA TYR A 123 11.62 12.52 -2.24
C TYR A 123 13.12 12.20 -2.32
N GLY A 124 13.83 12.90 -3.20
CA GLY A 124 15.30 12.82 -3.29
C GLY A 124 15.83 11.45 -3.74
N ILE A 125 15.07 10.72 -4.55
CA ILE A 125 15.47 9.48 -5.20
C ILE A 125 15.01 9.45 -6.64
N ASP A 126 15.79 8.85 -7.53
CA ASP A 126 15.41 8.52 -8.89
C ASP A 126 14.96 7.06 -8.98
N PHE A 127 14.06 6.78 -9.93
CA PHE A 127 13.63 5.42 -10.20
C PHE A 127 14.49 4.82 -11.34
N GLU A 128 15.27 3.80 -11.02
CA GLU A 128 16.17 3.12 -11.94
C GLU A 128 15.45 1.92 -12.57
N PHE A 129 14.92 2.09 -13.77
CA PHE A 129 14.16 1.06 -14.48
C PHE A 129 15.01 -0.16 -14.90
N ASP A 130 16.30 0.02 -15.04
CA ASP A 130 17.27 -1.04 -15.38
C ASP A 130 17.86 -1.75 -14.15
N ASN A 131 17.37 -1.42 -12.95
CA ASN A 131 17.81 -1.96 -11.67
C ASN A 131 16.65 -2.13 -10.69
N MET A 132 15.47 -2.53 -11.17
CA MET A 132 14.26 -2.64 -10.34
C MET A 132 14.39 -3.73 -9.27
N ASN A 133 15.07 -4.82 -9.57
CA ASN A 133 15.39 -5.91 -8.65
C ASN A 133 16.69 -5.72 -7.85
N GLY A 134 17.36 -4.57 -7.99
CA GLY A 134 18.60 -4.28 -7.26
C GLY A 134 19.78 -5.18 -7.63
N GLU A 135 19.83 -5.70 -8.86
CA GLU A 135 20.87 -6.65 -9.31
C GLU A 135 22.22 -5.99 -9.53
N LYS A 136 22.20 -4.78 -10.09
CA LYS A 136 23.45 -4.02 -10.38
C LYS A 136 24.01 -3.38 -9.11
N LYS A 137 23.13 -2.84 -8.27
CA LYS A 137 23.48 -2.16 -7.01
C LYS A 137 22.30 -2.24 -6.05
N TYR A 138 22.56 -2.64 -4.83
CA TYR A 138 21.57 -2.68 -3.77
C TYR A 138 21.99 -1.82 -2.57
N ALA A 139 21.10 -0.93 -2.17
CA ALA A 139 21.13 -0.23 -0.91
C ALA A 139 19.71 -0.26 -0.33
N GLY A 140 19.53 -0.99 0.76
CA GLY A 140 18.20 -1.29 1.28
C GLY A 140 17.29 -0.06 1.47
N PHE A 141 17.85 1.05 2.00
CA PHE A 141 17.07 2.26 2.18
C PHE A 141 16.72 2.95 0.86
N ASP A 142 17.61 2.95 -0.13
CA ASP A 142 17.32 3.49 -1.45
C ASP A 142 16.28 2.62 -2.18
N THR A 143 16.35 1.30 -2.03
CA THR A 143 15.34 0.37 -2.56
C THR A 143 13.96 0.64 -1.93
N TYR A 144 13.92 0.87 -0.62
CA TYR A 144 12.69 1.33 0.04
C TYR A 144 12.19 2.66 -0.50
N LYS A 145 13.06 3.67 -0.65
CA LYS A 145 12.73 4.97 -1.24
C LYS A 145 12.15 4.82 -2.65
N LYS A 146 12.79 4.00 -3.50
CA LYS A 146 12.33 3.68 -4.86
C LYS A 146 10.95 3.01 -4.83
N SER A 147 10.73 2.05 -3.93
CA SER A 147 9.41 1.40 -3.81
C SER A 147 8.30 2.38 -3.40
N LYS A 148 8.61 3.38 -2.56
CA LYS A 148 7.66 4.41 -2.18
C LYS A 148 7.46 5.48 -3.27
N LEU A 149 8.48 5.76 -4.07
CA LEU A 149 8.35 6.54 -5.30
C LEU A 149 7.44 5.81 -6.31
N ALA A 150 7.65 4.50 -6.51
CA ALA A 150 6.81 3.68 -7.36
C ALA A 150 5.33 3.75 -6.96
N ASN A 151 5.01 3.77 -5.66
CA ASN A 151 3.63 3.90 -5.20
C ASN A 151 2.99 5.26 -5.56
N VAL A 152 3.75 6.35 -5.55
CA VAL A 152 3.24 7.67 -6.00
C VAL A 152 3.05 7.68 -7.51
N MET A 153 4.04 7.18 -8.28
CA MET A 153 3.98 7.05 -9.73
C MET A 153 2.79 6.19 -10.17
N PHE A 154 2.63 5.02 -9.55
CA PHE A 154 1.50 4.11 -9.76
C PHE A 154 0.17 4.80 -9.51
N THR A 155 0.04 5.54 -8.41
CA THR A 155 -1.20 6.23 -8.08
C THR A 155 -1.56 7.30 -9.12
N TYR A 156 -0.58 8.04 -9.60
CA TYR A 156 -0.81 9.07 -10.62
C TYR A 156 -1.21 8.47 -11.96
N GLU A 157 -0.58 7.36 -12.36
CA GLU A 157 -0.94 6.65 -13.59
C GLU A 157 -2.30 5.96 -13.47
N LEU A 158 -2.58 5.32 -12.33
CA LEU A 158 -3.87 4.71 -12.06
C LEU A 158 -5.00 5.72 -12.17
N ALA A 159 -4.84 6.91 -11.56
CA ALA A 159 -5.85 7.97 -11.60
C ALA A 159 -6.22 8.40 -13.02
N LYS A 160 -5.25 8.42 -13.95
CA LYS A 160 -5.50 8.67 -15.38
C LYS A 160 -6.28 7.53 -16.03
N ARG A 161 -5.89 6.28 -15.74
CA ARG A 161 -6.48 5.09 -16.37
C ARG A 161 -7.90 4.82 -15.93
N ILE A 162 -8.29 5.30 -14.74
CA ILE A 162 -9.66 5.17 -14.21
C ILE A 162 -10.50 6.44 -14.42
N GLU A 163 -10.03 7.38 -15.24
CA GLU A 163 -10.79 8.58 -15.55
C GLU A 163 -12.16 8.22 -16.16
N GLY A 164 -13.21 8.93 -15.72
CA GLY A 164 -14.58 8.66 -16.16
C GLY A 164 -15.32 7.53 -15.42
N THR A 165 -14.63 6.68 -14.62
CA THR A 165 -15.28 5.60 -13.87
C THR A 165 -15.91 6.05 -12.55
N GLY A 166 -15.59 7.26 -12.10
CA GLY A 166 -15.94 7.79 -10.79
C GLY A 166 -15.09 7.20 -9.65
N ILE A 167 -14.11 6.33 -9.93
CA ILE A 167 -13.16 5.84 -8.94
C ILE A 167 -12.12 6.93 -8.65
N THR A 168 -11.76 7.11 -7.39
CA THR A 168 -10.64 7.97 -6.99
C THR A 168 -9.47 7.14 -6.49
N ALA A 169 -8.25 7.51 -6.90
CA ALA A 169 -7.01 6.90 -6.45
C ALA A 169 -6.07 7.98 -5.92
N ASN A 170 -5.72 7.91 -4.65
CA ASN A 170 -4.83 8.86 -4.00
C ASN A 170 -3.76 8.12 -3.19
N CYS A 171 -2.62 8.77 -2.97
CA CYS A 171 -1.58 8.24 -2.11
C CYS A 171 -1.22 9.20 -0.99
N LEU A 172 -0.60 8.67 0.05
CA LEU A 172 -0.28 9.44 1.24
C LEU A 172 1.06 9.07 1.88
N HIS A 173 1.56 10.01 2.68
CA HIS A 173 2.56 9.76 3.71
C HIS A 173 1.87 9.80 5.10
N PRO A 174 1.99 8.73 5.90
CA PRO A 174 1.31 8.64 7.19
C PRO A 174 1.99 9.43 8.33
N GLY A 175 3.11 10.11 8.04
CA GLY A 175 4.02 10.61 9.08
C GLY A 175 5.07 9.56 9.46
N PHE A 176 5.93 9.89 10.39
CA PHE A 176 6.92 8.95 10.95
C PHE A 176 6.27 8.20 12.12
N VAL A 177 5.57 7.11 11.82
CA VAL A 177 4.73 6.41 12.79
C VAL A 177 5.54 5.40 13.60
N SER A 178 5.36 5.36 14.92
CA SER A 178 5.93 4.34 15.80
C SER A 178 5.27 2.98 15.55
N THR A 179 5.77 2.25 14.55
CA THR A 179 5.31 0.91 14.17
C THR A 179 6.43 -0.12 14.30
N ASN A 180 6.14 -1.33 13.88
CA ASN A 180 7.15 -2.40 13.78
C ASN A 180 8.09 -2.23 12.57
N PHE A 181 8.18 -1.04 11.98
CA PHE A 181 9.04 -0.75 10.84
C PHE A 181 10.51 -1.05 11.14
N GLY A 182 11.17 -1.78 10.26
CA GLY A 182 12.57 -2.15 10.42
C GLY A 182 12.87 -3.30 11.39
N LYS A 183 11.87 -3.88 12.08
CA LYS A 183 12.09 -5.03 12.97
C LYS A 183 12.54 -6.31 12.25
N ASN A 184 12.37 -6.37 10.95
CA ASN A 184 12.81 -7.50 10.11
C ASN A 184 14.30 -7.48 9.77
N ASN A 185 15.03 -6.46 10.23
CA ASN A 185 16.46 -6.28 10.01
C ASN A 185 17.28 -6.82 11.19
N ASN A 186 18.60 -6.89 11.02
CA ASN A 186 19.51 -7.33 12.08
C ASN A 186 19.43 -6.41 13.32
N ILE A 187 19.96 -6.89 14.46
CA ILE A 187 19.79 -6.27 15.77
C ILE A 187 20.34 -4.82 15.82
N PHE A 188 21.43 -4.55 15.12
CA PHE A 188 22.07 -3.22 15.08
C PHE A 188 21.15 -2.20 14.41
N TRP A 189 20.69 -2.48 13.20
CA TRP A 189 19.78 -1.62 12.45
C TRP A 189 18.42 -1.47 13.13
N ARG A 190 17.92 -2.55 13.72
CA ARG A 190 16.70 -2.52 14.52
C ARG A 190 16.79 -1.52 15.67
N ASN A 191 17.92 -1.50 16.40
CA ASN A 191 18.11 -0.59 17.52
C ASN A 191 18.33 0.86 17.06
N ALA A 192 19.05 1.09 15.96
CA ALA A 192 19.24 2.41 15.37
C ALA A 192 17.92 3.02 14.89
N ILE A 193 17.08 2.25 14.20
CA ILE A 193 15.74 2.67 13.76
C ILE A 193 14.85 2.93 14.97
N ARG A 194 14.91 2.07 16.01
CA ARG A 194 14.13 2.25 17.25
C ARG A 194 14.49 3.55 17.97
N LEU A 195 15.78 3.89 18.04
CA LEU A 195 16.24 5.15 18.66
C LEU A 195 15.73 6.36 17.87
N ALA A 196 15.85 6.35 16.54
CA ALA A 196 15.31 7.40 15.67
C ALA A 196 13.79 7.55 15.84
N MET A 197 13.07 6.43 15.94
CA MET A 197 11.61 6.43 16.16
C MET A 197 11.23 7.02 17.52
N MET A 198 11.99 6.76 18.59
CA MET A 198 11.69 7.31 19.92
C MET A 198 11.74 8.85 19.94
N LEU A 199 12.56 9.46 19.09
CA LEU A 199 12.75 10.91 19.05
C LEU A 199 11.79 11.64 18.11
N THR A 200 11.25 10.96 17.09
CA THR A 200 10.55 11.63 15.99
C THR A 200 9.21 10.99 15.61
N ALA A 201 8.89 9.80 16.14
CA ALA A 201 7.70 9.09 15.71
C ALA A 201 6.43 9.67 16.36
N ILE A 202 5.43 9.87 15.51
CA ILE A 202 4.07 10.16 15.94
C ILE A 202 3.37 8.88 16.41
N ASN A 203 2.35 9.01 17.24
CA ASN A 203 1.58 7.85 17.67
C ASN A 203 0.77 7.22 16.51
N VAL A 204 0.33 5.99 16.69
CA VAL A 204 -0.38 5.24 15.65
C VAL A 204 -1.70 5.90 15.24
N LYS A 205 -2.40 6.54 16.19
CA LYS A 205 -3.66 7.24 15.91
C LYS A 205 -3.44 8.44 15.00
N ASP A 206 -2.41 9.24 15.25
CA ASP A 206 -2.07 10.38 14.39
C ASP A 206 -1.58 9.91 13.02
N GLY A 207 -0.81 8.83 12.97
CA GLY A 207 -0.38 8.21 11.71
C GLY A 207 -1.53 7.69 10.84
N ALA A 208 -2.63 7.28 11.45
CA ALA A 208 -3.81 6.81 10.71
C ALA A 208 -4.69 7.95 10.17
N LYS A 209 -4.59 9.18 10.69
CA LYS A 209 -5.50 10.29 10.34
C LYS A 209 -5.61 10.54 8.83
N THR A 210 -4.48 10.59 8.12
CA THR A 210 -4.49 10.84 6.68
C THR A 210 -5.11 9.67 5.91
N SER A 211 -4.84 8.42 6.32
CA SER A 211 -5.47 7.24 5.71
C SER A 211 -6.99 7.24 5.92
N ILE A 212 -7.45 7.56 7.12
CA ILE A 212 -8.88 7.67 7.46
C ILE A 212 -9.53 8.81 6.68
N HIS A 213 -8.87 9.97 6.59
CA HIS A 213 -9.35 11.11 5.82
C HIS A 213 -9.57 10.73 4.35
N LEU A 214 -8.59 10.11 3.69
CA LEU A 214 -8.72 9.66 2.31
C LEU A 214 -9.76 8.55 2.12
N ALA A 215 -9.90 7.68 3.11
CA ALA A 215 -10.86 6.59 3.05
C ALA A 215 -12.31 7.06 3.25
N CYS A 216 -12.55 8.03 4.19
CA CYS A 216 -13.90 8.25 4.71
C CYS A 216 -14.40 9.70 4.59
N SER A 217 -13.52 10.73 4.40
CA SER A 217 -13.99 12.13 4.35
C SER A 217 -14.69 12.45 3.02
N ASP A 218 -15.78 13.18 3.11
CA ASP A 218 -16.47 13.72 1.93
C ASP A 218 -15.67 14.83 1.24
N ASP A 219 -14.75 15.50 1.96
CA ASP A 219 -13.90 16.56 1.40
C ASP A 219 -13.02 16.09 0.24
N VAL A 220 -12.76 14.77 0.17
CA VAL A 220 -11.88 14.18 -0.84
C VAL A 220 -12.60 13.24 -1.81
N LYS A 221 -13.94 13.22 -1.80
CA LYS A 221 -14.73 12.29 -2.61
C LYS A 221 -14.48 12.40 -4.12
N ASP A 222 -14.18 13.62 -4.59
CA ASP A 222 -13.94 13.92 -6.01
C ASP A 222 -12.45 14.20 -6.31
N ILE A 223 -11.57 14.03 -5.31
CA ILE A 223 -10.13 14.25 -5.47
C ILE A 223 -9.44 12.96 -5.88
N THR A 224 -8.75 12.98 -7.03
CA THR A 224 -7.99 11.83 -7.54
C THR A 224 -6.60 12.26 -8.02
N GLY A 225 -5.66 11.31 -8.06
CA GLY A 225 -4.30 11.54 -8.56
C GLY A 225 -3.50 12.52 -7.69
N ARG A 226 -3.70 12.51 -6.35
CA ARG A 226 -3.00 13.42 -5.44
C ARG A 226 -2.20 12.68 -4.39
N PHE A 227 -1.12 13.34 -3.95
CA PHE A 227 -0.32 12.94 -2.81
C PHE A 227 -0.72 13.76 -1.58
N PHE A 228 -0.92 13.10 -0.44
CA PHE A 228 -1.36 13.73 0.79
C PHE A 228 -0.34 13.54 1.92
N ALA A 229 -0.23 14.55 2.78
CA ALA A 229 0.42 14.47 4.08
C ALA A 229 -0.34 15.37 5.06
N ASN A 230 -0.53 14.91 6.30
CA ASN A 230 -1.30 15.61 7.33
C ASN A 230 -2.72 15.99 6.84
N SER A 231 -3.39 15.06 6.15
CA SER A 231 -4.74 15.24 5.57
C SER A 231 -4.85 16.40 4.56
N GLN A 232 -3.76 16.87 4.01
CA GLN A 232 -3.71 17.96 3.03
C GLN A 232 -3.03 17.49 1.74
N VAL A 233 -3.49 18.02 0.61
CA VAL A 233 -2.83 17.82 -0.68
C VAL A 233 -1.43 18.45 -0.63
N LYS A 234 -0.43 17.67 -1.02
CA LYS A 234 0.95 18.09 -1.18
C LYS A 234 1.46 17.75 -2.58
N LYS A 235 2.47 18.46 -3.04
CA LYS A 235 3.12 18.10 -4.30
C LYS A 235 3.97 16.83 -4.08
N GLY A 236 3.72 15.77 -4.84
CA GLY A 236 4.66 14.65 -4.95
C GLY A 236 5.99 15.12 -5.56
N SER A 237 7.04 14.31 -5.44
CA SER A 237 8.35 14.65 -6.01
C SER A 237 8.28 14.94 -7.52
N SER A 238 9.22 15.72 -8.05
CA SER A 238 9.30 15.99 -9.49
C SER A 238 9.42 14.70 -10.31
N LYS A 239 10.11 13.71 -9.77
CA LYS A 239 10.28 12.38 -10.40
C LYS A 239 8.95 11.61 -10.49
N ALA A 240 8.13 11.65 -9.44
CA ALA A 240 6.80 11.04 -9.46
C ALA A 240 5.82 11.72 -10.43
N ARG A 241 6.07 12.98 -10.79
CA ARG A 241 5.23 13.74 -11.75
C ARG A 241 5.65 13.58 -13.20
N ASN A 242 6.65 12.76 -13.49
CA ASN A 242 7.06 12.44 -14.86
C ASN A 242 6.12 11.38 -15.46
N GLU A 243 5.21 11.82 -16.31
CA GLU A 243 4.19 10.96 -16.91
C GLU A 243 4.75 9.81 -17.73
N LYS A 244 5.83 10.04 -18.50
CA LYS A 244 6.49 8.97 -19.28
C LYS A 244 7.07 7.88 -18.35
N HIS A 245 7.63 8.27 -17.23
CA HIS A 245 8.13 7.33 -16.23
C HIS A 245 6.98 6.57 -15.55
N ASN A 246 5.86 7.24 -15.27
CA ASN A 246 4.69 6.61 -14.66
C ASN A 246 4.11 5.53 -15.58
N GLN A 247 3.94 5.88 -16.87
CA GLN A 247 3.50 4.93 -17.89
C GLN A 247 4.47 3.75 -18.02
N LYS A 248 5.79 4.01 -18.10
CA LYS A 248 6.80 2.94 -18.19
C LYS A 248 6.78 2.02 -16.98
N LEU A 249 6.64 2.57 -15.76
CA LEU A 249 6.51 1.76 -14.54
C LEU A 249 5.27 0.89 -14.59
N TRP A 250 4.15 1.44 -15.05
CA TRP A 250 2.90 0.70 -15.21
C TRP A 250 3.09 -0.49 -16.15
N GLU A 251 3.60 -0.27 -17.36
CA GLU A 251 3.82 -1.30 -18.39
C GLU A 251 4.72 -2.44 -17.87
N LEU A 252 5.84 -2.10 -17.24
CA LEU A 252 6.73 -3.10 -16.63
C LEU A 252 6.07 -3.84 -15.47
N SER A 253 5.27 -3.15 -14.66
CA SER A 253 4.53 -3.81 -13.57
C SER A 253 3.45 -4.75 -14.12
N GLU A 254 2.77 -4.40 -15.22
CA GLU A 254 1.84 -5.30 -15.91
C GLU A 254 2.54 -6.54 -16.44
N GLU A 255 3.71 -6.39 -17.05
CA GLU A 255 4.51 -7.51 -17.55
C GLU A 255 4.89 -8.46 -16.39
N PHE A 256 5.39 -7.92 -15.27
CA PHE A 256 5.78 -8.72 -14.10
C PHE A 256 4.62 -9.48 -13.49
N VAL A 257 3.44 -8.88 -13.41
CA VAL A 257 2.28 -9.54 -12.74
C VAL A 257 1.42 -10.34 -13.72
N LYS A 258 1.65 -10.27 -15.02
CA LYS A 258 0.86 -10.97 -16.05
C LYS A 258 0.65 -12.46 -15.77
N PRO A 259 1.64 -13.23 -15.28
CA PRO A 259 1.46 -14.66 -14.97
C PRO A 259 0.48 -14.92 -13.80
N PHE A 260 0.10 -13.90 -13.03
CA PHE A 260 -0.69 -14.03 -11.82
C PHE A 260 -2.10 -13.38 -11.92
N LEU A 261 -2.44 -12.85 -13.09
CA LEU A 261 -3.75 -12.25 -13.36
C LEU A 261 -4.86 -13.27 -13.59
#